data_6b67586d853c7d82858f67cc0b93bff5
#
_entry.id   6b67586d853c7d82858f67cc0b93bff5
#
_cell.length_a   1.000
_cell.length_b   1.000
_cell.length_c   1.000
_cell.angle_alpha   90.00
_cell.angle_beta   90.00
_cell.angle_gamma   90.00
#
_symmetry.space_group_name_H-M   'P 1'
#
loop_
_entity.id
_entity.type
_entity.pdbx_description
1 polymer ?
#
loop_
_entity_poly.entity_id
_entity_poly.type
_entity_poly.pdbx_seq_one_letter_code
_entity_poly.pdbx_strand_id
1 'polypeptide(L)'
;MNDAHIVVIGGGFAGVAAAVSLRARGARVTIIEARATLGGRARSDVLDDVPIDIGAQLITSGFTRTVQLLGAQLERGAAHDIVVRDGERLPLRFGSLRSLLAFGGLSAMDKIRLGTQLLPVLARHHDALDASGARTPATLDTESVRAFVDARIGPAAADTLAEPPCNGFYNLAASNVSLAFFLTLGRYGSDGDTLAPREGWSAALGAALGGVEVVRDTKATEIDVEHSTSGRTSVSVRDASGRAWDAEAAVIATDPRAAHALLAPHLPPDAALAWWLQSIPIRGTLTLALALDATPPHDAFGVFQDVRAAKIVSACVVHGAKHAAHETRDAVLAWLTPAAYDTLHEASSESIVSHMLPEVEVLVPEVRDHITRARVYRFEPGSPVPFVGYVSDRIHGRALANAIALPIALAGDYLTTPLIEGAVASGEQAAARIAQIVGLG
;
A
#
# COMPACT_ATOMS: atom_id res chain seq x y z
N MET A 1 36.33 -7.11 -5.23
CA MET A 1 34.90 -6.88 -4.95
C MET A 1 34.64 -5.41 -5.26
N ASN A 2 33.67 -5.12 -6.12
CA ASN A 2 33.31 -3.75 -6.45
C ASN A 2 32.54 -3.20 -5.24
N ASP A 3 33.15 -2.31 -4.46
CA ASP A 3 32.58 -1.76 -3.20
C ASP A 3 31.72 -0.53 -3.51
N ALA A 4 30.86 -0.67 -4.52
CA ALA A 4 30.02 0.44 -4.98
C ALA A 4 29.07 0.88 -3.85
N HIS A 5 29.11 2.18 -3.52
CA HIS A 5 28.20 2.79 -2.57
C HIS A 5 26.93 3.28 -3.28
N ILE A 6 25.77 2.87 -2.78
CA ILE A 6 24.47 3.27 -3.32
C ILE A 6 23.65 3.93 -2.22
N VAL A 7 23.10 5.09 -2.50
CA VAL A 7 22.15 5.76 -1.60
C VAL A 7 20.71 5.43 -2.04
N VAL A 8 19.89 5.02 -1.09
CA VAL A 8 18.44 4.80 -1.28
C VAL A 8 17.68 5.87 -0.51
N ILE A 9 16.86 6.66 -1.21
CA ILE A 9 16.06 7.73 -0.61
C ILE A 9 14.65 7.22 -0.37
N GLY A 10 14.29 7.01 0.90
CA GLY A 10 13.00 6.49 1.36
C GLY A 10 13.08 5.06 1.86
N GLY A 11 12.66 4.84 3.11
CA GLY A 11 12.66 3.56 3.82
C GLY A 11 11.31 2.84 3.80
N GLY A 12 10.49 3.04 2.75
CA GLY A 12 9.29 2.24 2.50
C GLY A 12 9.62 0.87 1.90
N PHE A 13 8.60 0.05 1.62
CA PHE A 13 8.79 -1.30 1.05
C PHE A 13 9.64 -1.31 -0.23
N ALA A 14 9.46 -0.34 -1.11
CA ALA A 14 10.25 -0.23 -2.34
C ALA A 14 11.74 0.04 -2.05
N GLY A 15 12.01 0.98 -1.13
CA GLY A 15 13.40 1.31 -0.77
C GLY A 15 14.11 0.19 -0.03
N VAL A 16 13.42 -0.47 0.91
CA VAL A 16 13.97 -1.64 1.63
C VAL A 16 14.25 -2.79 0.67
N ALA A 17 13.32 -3.10 -0.25
CA ALA A 17 13.52 -4.13 -1.27
C ALA A 17 14.70 -3.80 -2.19
N ALA A 18 14.85 -2.55 -2.60
CA ALA A 18 16.00 -2.11 -3.39
C ALA A 18 17.31 -2.27 -2.61
N ALA A 19 17.34 -1.84 -1.34
CA ALA A 19 18.54 -1.93 -0.49
C ALA A 19 18.98 -3.37 -0.25
N VAL A 20 18.04 -4.26 0.08
CA VAL A 20 18.30 -5.68 0.28
C VAL A 20 18.84 -6.33 -1.00
N SER A 21 18.21 -6.02 -2.15
CA SER A 21 18.62 -6.55 -3.45
C SER A 21 20.01 -6.06 -3.88
N LEU A 22 20.35 -4.81 -3.63
CA LEU A 22 21.66 -4.22 -3.94
C LEU A 22 22.74 -4.79 -3.04
N ARG A 23 22.46 -4.88 -1.74
CA ARG A 23 23.39 -5.50 -0.78
C ARG A 23 23.69 -6.96 -1.12
N ALA A 24 22.68 -7.73 -1.53
CA ALA A 24 22.86 -9.12 -1.96
C ALA A 24 23.81 -9.24 -3.18
N ARG A 25 23.96 -8.16 -3.97
CA ARG A 25 24.92 -8.04 -5.08
C ARG A 25 26.27 -7.46 -4.67
N GLY A 26 26.50 -7.25 -3.37
CA GLY A 26 27.78 -6.78 -2.84
C GLY A 26 27.94 -5.26 -2.78
N ALA A 27 26.88 -4.48 -2.99
CA ALA A 27 26.92 -3.03 -2.80
C ALA A 27 26.95 -2.65 -1.31
N ARG A 28 27.64 -1.58 -0.97
CA ARG A 28 27.43 -0.83 0.27
C ARG A 28 26.21 0.05 0.09
N VAL A 29 25.23 -0.03 0.98
CA VAL A 29 23.97 0.71 0.83
C VAL A 29 23.70 1.54 2.07
N THR A 30 23.28 2.80 1.87
CA THR A 30 22.78 3.70 2.91
C THR A 30 21.36 4.12 2.55
N ILE A 31 20.40 3.91 3.46
CA ILE A 31 19.02 4.42 3.31
C ILE A 31 18.92 5.76 4.05
N ILE A 32 18.34 6.76 3.38
CA ILE A 32 17.97 8.05 3.98
C ILE A 32 16.44 8.07 4.13
N GLU A 33 15.94 8.09 5.36
CA GLU A 33 14.51 8.08 5.68
C GLU A 33 14.12 9.36 6.43
N ALA A 34 13.09 10.02 5.92
CA ALA A 34 12.62 11.29 6.46
C ALA A 34 11.95 11.18 7.85
N ARG A 35 11.53 9.98 8.24
CA ARG A 35 10.82 9.70 9.49
C ARG A 35 11.70 8.90 10.47
N ALA A 36 11.28 8.87 11.73
CA ALA A 36 11.90 8.03 12.76
C ALA A 36 11.73 6.52 12.49
N THR A 37 10.69 6.12 11.74
CA THR A 37 10.34 4.72 11.49
C THR A 37 10.32 4.40 10.01
N LEU A 38 10.70 3.16 9.67
CA LEU A 38 10.58 2.58 8.32
C LEU A 38 9.12 2.24 8.01
N GLY A 39 8.82 2.00 6.73
CA GLY A 39 7.54 1.47 6.26
C GLY A 39 6.72 2.44 5.42
N GLY A 40 6.97 3.74 5.50
CA GLY A 40 6.25 4.73 4.71
C GLY A 40 4.74 4.71 4.98
N ARG A 41 3.93 4.22 4.01
CA ARG A 41 2.48 4.05 4.14
C ARG A 41 2.05 2.75 4.84
N ALA A 42 2.97 1.86 5.13
CA ALA A 42 2.75 0.64 5.90
C ALA A 42 3.66 0.65 7.13
N ARG A 43 3.57 1.70 7.95
CA ARG A 43 4.36 1.85 9.16
C ARG A 43 3.55 1.52 10.40
N SER A 44 4.27 1.19 11.46
CA SER A 44 3.72 0.94 12.78
C SER A 44 3.97 2.15 13.69
N ASP A 45 3.16 2.27 14.74
CA ASP A 45 3.31 3.24 15.83
C ASP A 45 2.92 2.58 17.17
N VAL A 46 3.10 3.29 18.26
CA VAL A 46 2.60 2.90 19.58
C VAL A 46 1.62 3.96 20.05
N LEU A 47 0.42 3.54 20.40
CA LEU A 47 -0.63 4.41 20.90
C LEU A 47 -1.06 3.93 22.30
N ASP A 48 -0.73 4.70 23.34
CA ASP A 48 -1.03 4.35 24.73
C ASP A 48 -0.54 2.96 25.12
N ASP A 49 0.73 2.67 24.82
CA ASP A 49 1.42 1.38 24.99
C ASP A 49 0.87 0.21 24.13
N VAL A 50 -0.07 0.46 23.24
CA VAL A 50 -0.57 -0.52 22.29
C VAL A 50 0.17 -0.37 20.96
N PRO A 51 0.92 -1.40 20.49
CA PRO A 51 1.54 -1.37 19.17
C PRO A 51 0.45 -1.51 18.09
N ILE A 52 0.51 -0.66 17.06
CA ILE A 52 -0.48 -0.62 16.00
C ILE A 52 0.18 -0.43 14.63
N ASP A 53 -0.37 -1.07 13.61
CA ASP A 53 -0.06 -0.77 12.21
C ASP A 53 -1.06 0.26 11.68
N ILE A 54 -0.61 1.48 11.45
CA ILE A 54 -1.48 2.62 11.16
C ILE A 54 -1.85 2.79 9.68
N GLY A 55 -1.25 2.00 8.80
CA GLY A 55 -1.52 1.98 7.36
C GLY A 55 -2.00 0.61 6.89
N ALA A 56 -1.24 -0.03 6.01
CA ALA A 56 -1.54 -1.40 5.60
C ALA A 56 -1.55 -2.35 6.81
N GLN A 57 -2.50 -3.28 6.82
CA GLN A 57 -2.75 -4.12 7.99
C GLN A 57 -2.19 -5.53 7.86
N LEU A 58 -2.32 -6.11 6.68
CA LEU A 58 -1.94 -7.50 6.41
C LEU A 58 -1.65 -7.70 4.91
N ILE A 59 -1.07 -8.84 4.59
CA ILE A 59 -0.85 -9.34 3.24
C ILE A 59 -1.39 -10.77 3.14
N THR A 60 -1.30 -11.38 1.96
CA THR A 60 -1.54 -12.81 1.79
C THR A 60 -0.23 -13.53 1.45
N SER A 61 -0.19 -14.86 1.65
CA SER A 61 0.97 -15.66 1.26
C SER A 61 1.22 -15.66 -0.26
N GLY A 62 0.25 -15.21 -1.06
CA GLY A 62 0.40 -14.93 -2.49
C GLY A 62 1.33 -13.75 -2.81
N PHE A 63 1.61 -12.87 -1.85
CA PHE A 63 2.60 -11.79 -1.98
C PHE A 63 4.03 -12.35 -1.87
N THR A 64 4.41 -13.16 -2.84
CA THR A 64 5.59 -14.03 -2.77
C THR A 64 6.90 -13.26 -2.60
N ARG A 65 7.05 -12.09 -3.22
CA ARG A 65 8.24 -11.23 -3.08
C ARG A 65 8.31 -10.63 -1.68
N THR A 66 7.17 -10.16 -1.16
CA THR A 66 7.07 -9.60 0.19
C THR A 66 7.33 -10.68 1.25
N VAL A 67 6.78 -11.88 1.06
CA VAL A 67 7.03 -13.04 1.92
C VAL A 67 8.52 -13.43 1.88
N GLN A 68 9.15 -13.43 0.71
CA GLN A 68 10.58 -13.68 0.58
C GLN A 68 11.43 -12.60 1.27
N LEU A 69 11.04 -11.33 1.16
CA LEU A 69 11.74 -10.20 1.79
C LEU A 69 11.69 -10.27 3.31
N LEU A 70 10.52 -10.58 3.88
CA LEU A 70 10.28 -10.49 5.32
C LEU A 70 10.49 -11.82 6.08
N GLY A 71 10.26 -12.95 5.41
CA GLY A 71 10.53 -14.29 5.95
C GLY A 71 9.87 -14.55 7.31
N ALA A 72 10.71 -14.86 8.31
CA ALA A 72 10.28 -15.21 9.66
C ALA A 72 9.63 -14.07 10.46
N GLN A 73 9.65 -12.83 9.93
CA GLN A 73 8.99 -11.69 10.57
C GLN A 73 7.45 -11.74 10.42
N LEU A 74 6.94 -12.62 9.54
CA LEU A 74 5.53 -12.81 9.30
C LEU A 74 5.00 -14.00 10.12
N GLU A 75 3.72 -13.90 10.50
CA GLU A 75 2.95 -14.99 11.08
C GLU A 75 1.60 -15.13 10.37
N ARG A 76 0.95 -16.29 10.53
CA ARG A 76 -0.40 -16.51 10.01
C ARG A 76 -1.40 -15.71 10.83
N GLY A 77 -2.16 -14.87 10.15
CA GLY A 77 -3.26 -14.12 10.74
C GLY A 77 -4.56 -14.92 10.73
N ALA A 78 -5.40 -14.70 11.74
CA ALA A 78 -6.74 -15.30 11.85
C ALA A 78 -7.84 -14.36 11.30
N ALA A 79 -7.54 -13.59 10.26
CA ALA A 79 -8.43 -12.54 9.77
C ALA A 79 -9.72 -13.11 9.15
N HIS A 80 -10.85 -12.72 9.74
CA HIS A 80 -12.17 -12.82 9.11
C HIS A 80 -12.71 -11.40 8.94
N ASP A 81 -13.56 -11.22 7.96
CA ASP A 81 -14.22 -9.95 7.73
C ASP A 81 -15.73 -10.09 7.92
N ILE A 82 -16.36 -8.99 8.26
CA ILE A 82 -17.81 -8.88 8.38
C ILE A 82 -18.25 -7.68 7.52
N VAL A 83 -19.33 -7.88 6.77
CA VAL A 83 -20.06 -6.77 6.14
C VAL A 83 -21.31 -6.52 6.97
N VAL A 84 -21.46 -5.32 7.52
CA VAL A 84 -22.66 -4.89 8.24
C VAL A 84 -23.66 -4.35 7.23
N ARG A 85 -24.81 -5.02 7.11
CA ARG A 85 -25.87 -4.67 6.17
C ARG A 85 -27.25 -4.74 6.85
N ASP A 86 -27.99 -3.66 6.80
CA ASP A 86 -29.33 -3.53 7.39
C ASP A 86 -29.35 -3.94 8.90
N GLY A 87 -28.22 -3.69 9.61
CA GLY A 87 -28.02 -4.06 11.01
C GLY A 87 -27.56 -5.51 11.25
N GLU A 88 -27.52 -6.33 10.20
CA GLU A 88 -27.00 -7.70 10.29
C GLU A 88 -25.49 -7.76 10.03
N ARG A 89 -24.80 -8.60 10.80
CA ARG A 89 -23.36 -8.86 10.67
C ARG A 89 -23.15 -10.11 9.82
N LEU A 90 -22.79 -9.91 8.54
CA LEU A 90 -22.66 -10.98 7.56
C LEU A 90 -21.17 -11.35 7.39
N PRO A 91 -20.75 -12.56 7.82
CA PRO A 91 -19.37 -12.97 7.69
C PRO A 91 -18.99 -13.14 6.23
N LEU A 92 -17.84 -12.54 5.86
CA LEU A 92 -17.26 -12.59 4.51
C LEU A 92 -15.75 -12.67 4.64
N ARG A 93 -15.12 -13.58 3.90
CA ARG A 93 -13.67 -13.56 3.66
C ARG A 93 -13.44 -13.15 2.22
N PHE A 94 -12.96 -11.94 2.04
CA PHE A 94 -12.61 -11.43 0.70
C PHE A 94 -11.58 -12.35 0.03
N GLY A 95 -11.80 -12.65 -1.28
CA GLY A 95 -10.99 -13.60 -2.04
C GLY A 95 -11.36 -15.07 -1.87
N SER A 96 -12.12 -15.47 -0.86
CA SER A 96 -12.55 -16.86 -0.66
C SER A 96 -13.83 -17.17 -1.43
N LEU A 97 -13.74 -18.01 -2.47
CA LEU A 97 -14.90 -18.46 -3.23
C LEU A 97 -15.94 -19.17 -2.35
N ARG A 98 -15.48 -20.00 -1.41
CA ARG A 98 -16.38 -20.69 -0.47
C ARG A 98 -17.16 -19.69 0.39
N SER A 99 -16.47 -18.65 0.89
CA SER A 99 -17.11 -17.61 1.67
C SER A 99 -18.09 -16.79 0.85
N LEU A 100 -17.74 -16.43 -0.38
CA LEU A 100 -18.64 -15.74 -1.33
C LEU A 100 -19.90 -16.54 -1.62
N LEU A 101 -19.80 -17.85 -1.83
CA LEU A 101 -20.94 -18.73 -2.06
C LEU A 101 -21.83 -18.86 -0.83
N ALA A 102 -21.25 -18.88 0.39
CA ALA A 102 -21.98 -18.93 1.65
C ALA A 102 -22.57 -17.57 2.06
N PHE A 103 -22.08 -16.46 1.50
CA PHE A 103 -22.39 -15.12 1.93
C PHE A 103 -23.90 -14.79 1.79
N GLY A 104 -24.55 -14.41 2.90
CA GLY A 104 -25.99 -14.12 2.97
C GLY A 104 -26.41 -12.84 2.22
N GLY A 105 -25.48 -11.90 2.00
CA GLY A 105 -25.75 -10.61 1.36
C GLY A 105 -25.94 -10.65 -0.16
N LEU A 106 -25.85 -11.82 -0.81
CA LEU A 106 -26.04 -12.00 -2.25
C LEU A 106 -27.20 -12.95 -2.55
N SER A 107 -27.99 -12.62 -3.58
CA SER A 107 -29.00 -13.54 -4.11
C SER A 107 -28.36 -14.75 -4.80
N ALA A 108 -29.13 -15.83 -4.96
CA ALA A 108 -28.69 -17.01 -5.71
C ALA A 108 -28.30 -16.65 -7.15
N MET A 109 -29.01 -15.70 -7.77
CA MET A 109 -28.72 -15.24 -9.13
C MET A 109 -27.40 -14.47 -9.19
N ASP A 110 -27.11 -13.60 -8.21
CA ASP A 110 -25.84 -12.89 -8.14
C ASP A 110 -24.66 -13.86 -7.98
N LYS A 111 -24.83 -14.92 -7.18
CA LYS A 111 -23.82 -15.97 -7.01
C LYS A 111 -23.56 -16.74 -8.32
N ILE A 112 -24.62 -17.07 -9.08
CA ILE A 112 -24.49 -17.71 -10.40
C ILE A 112 -23.75 -16.77 -11.36
N ARG A 113 -24.13 -15.50 -11.39
CA ARG A 113 -23.46 -14.51 -12.26
C ARG A 113 -22.01 -14.27 -11.88
N LEU A 114 -21.68 -14.22 -10.59
CA LEU A 114 -20.28 -14.21 -10.11
C LEU A 114 -19.50 -15.40 -10.66
N GLY A 115 -20.05 -16.60 -10.54
CA GLY A 115 -19.44 -17.82 -11.03
C GLY A 115 -19.24 -17.84 -12.54
N THR A 116 -20.17 -17.28 -13.31
CA THR A 116 -20.15 -17.33 -14.78
C THR A 116 -19.48 -16.14 -15.43
N GLN A 117 -19.44 -14.96 -14.78
CA GLN A 117 -18.95 -13.71 -15.37
C GLN A 117 -17.58 -13.29 -14.80
N LEU A 118 -17.36 -13.40 -13.48
CA LEU A 118 -16.13 -12.92 -12.86
C LEU A 118 -15.06 -14.02 -12.76
N LEU A 119 -15.42 -15.21 -12.27
CA LEU A 119 -14.45 -16.28 -12.05
C LEU A 119 -13.71 -16.75 -13.32
N PRO A 120 -14.36 -16.88 -14.51
CA PRO A 120 -13.64 -17.21 -15.73
C PRO A 120 -12.64 -16.14 -16.17
N VAL A 121 -12.94 -14.85 -15.92
CA VAL A 121 -12.02 -13.76 -16.22
C VAL A 121 -10.79 -13.85 -15.31
N LEU A 122 -11.01 -14.02 -14.00
CA LEU A 122 -9.94 -14.19 -13.03
C LEU A 122 -9.08 -15.42 -13.35
N ALA A 123 -9.69 -16.57 -13.61
CA ALA A 123 -8.98 -17.81 -13.93
C ALA A 123 -8.17 -17.71 -15.23
N ARG A 124 -8.74 -17.10 -16.29
CA ARG A 124 -8.06 -16.91 -17.57
C ARG A 124 -6.80 -16.06 -17.44
N HIS A 125 -6.83 -15.04 -16.60
CA HIS A 125 -5.78 -14.03 -16.48
C HIS A 125 -4.95 -14.17 -15.21
N HIS A 126 -5.18 -15.20 -14.41
CA HIS A 126 -4.56 -15.40 -13.09
C HIS A 126 -3.05 -15.13 -13.09
N ASP A 127 -2.29 -15.77 -13.97
CA ASP A 127 -0.82 -15.62 -14.02
C ASP A 127 -0.36 -14.27 -14.57
N ALA A 128 -1.21 -13.57 -15.30
CA ALA A 128 -0.94 -12.24 -15.83
C ALA A 128 -1.27 -11.12 -14.86
N LEU A 129 -2.15 -11.38 -13.88
CA LEU A 129 -2.53 -10.45 -12.82
C LEU A 129 -1.44 -10.39 -11.74
N ASP A 130 -0.26 -9.92 -12.10
CA ASP A 130 0.91 -9.80 -11.24
C ASP A 130 1.08 -8.35 -10.77
N ALA A 131 1.39 -8.16 -9.49
CA ALA A 131 1.55 -6.84 -8.88
C ALA A 131 2.72 -6.03 -9.47
N SER A 132 3.69 -6.66 -10.13
CA SER A 132 4.70 -5.92 -10.91
C SER A 132 4.08 -5.17 -12.10
N GLY A 133 2.86 -5.53 -12.51
CA GLY A 133 2.14 -4.94 -13.63
C GLY A 133 2.76 -5.21 -15.00
N ALA A 134 3.77 -6.08 -15.06
CA ALA A 134 4.51 -6.32 -16.31
C ALA A 134 3.69 -7.12 -17.34
N ARG A 135 2.76 -7.96 -16.89
CA ARG A 135 1.99 -8.88 -17.73
C ARG A 135 0.48 -8.61 -17.71
N THR A 136 0.01 -7.67 -16.87
CA THR A 136 -1.42 -7.38 -16.78
C THR A 136 -1.96 -6.88 -18.11
N PRO A 137 -2.97 -7.53 -18.70
CA PRO A 137 -3.49 -7.12 -19.99
C PRO A 137 -4.21 -5.78 -19.91
N ALA A 138 -3.85 -4.83 -20.78
CA ALA A 138 -4.52 -3.54 -20.87
C ALA A 138 -6.02 -3.66 -21.23
N THR A 139 -6.43 -4.78 -21.83
CA THR A 139 -7.85 -5.07 -22.13
C THR A 139 -8.72 -5.27 -20.90
N LEU A 140 -8.11 -5.56 -19.73
CA LEU A 140 -8.82 -5.60 -18.43
C LEU A 140 -8.92 -4.23 -17.76
N ASP A 141 -8.29 -3.22 -18.33
CA ASP A 141 -8.15 -1.87 -17.77
C ASP A 141 -8.97 -0.83 -18.54
N THR A 142 -10.09 -1.25 -19.12
CA THR A 142 -10.94 -0.42 -19.98
C THR A 142 -12.23 0.01 -19.31
N GLU A 143 -12.55 -0.53 -18.15
CA GLU A 143 -13.75 -0.21 -17.37
C GLU A 143 -13.44 -0.24 -15.86
N SER A 144 -14.30 0.42 -15.08
CA SER A 144 -14.21 0.41 -13.63
C SER A 144 -14.80 -0.86 -13.03
N VAL A 145 -14.40 -1.17 -11.79
CA VAL A 145 -14.98 -2.28 -11.01
C VAL A 145 -16.51 -2.13 -10.93
N ARG A 146 -16.99 -0.92 -10.61
CA ARG A 146 -18.43 -0.64 -10.48
C ARG A 146 -19.16 -0.93 -11.78
N ALA A 147 -18.67 -0.43 -12.90
CA ALA A 147 -19.30 -0.62 -14.20
C ALA A 147 -19.36 -2.11 -14.59
N PHE A 148 -18.28 -2.85 -14.37
CA PHE A 148 -18.23 -4.29 -14.64
C PHE A 148 -19.24 -5.06 -13.79
N VAL A 149 -19.26 -4.82 -12.47
CA VAL A 149 -20.11 -5.59 -11.55
C VAL A 149 -21.58 -5.25 -11.74
N ASP A 150 -21.94 -3.96 -11.90
CA ASP A 150 -23.31 -3.54 -12.15
C ASP A 150 -23.88 -4.18 -13.43
N ALA A 151 -23.11 -4.16 -14.51
CA ALA A 151 -23.58 -4.63 -15.81
C ALA A 151 -23.69 -6.18 -15.88
N ARG A 152 -22.80 -6.91 -15.22
CA ARG A 152 -22.68 -8.37 -15.41
C ARG A 152 -23.20 -9.18 -14.24
N ILE A 153 -23.18 -8.64 -13.03
CA ILE A 153 -23.59 -9.34 -11.82
C ILE A 153 -24.86 -8.71 -11.25
N GLY A 154 -24.78 -7.44 -10.90
CA GLY A 154 -25.90 -6.65 -10.40
C GLY A 154 -25.47 -5.61 -9.36
N PRO A 155 -26.29 -4.56 -9.15
CA PRO A 155 -25.96 -3.45 -8.26
C PRO A 155 -25.81 -3.88 -6.80
N ALA A 156 -26.58 -4.87 -6.33
CA ALA A 156 -26.45 -5.39 -4.97
C ALA A 156 -25.07 -6.02 -4.74
N ALA A 157 -24.52 -6.71 -5.73
CA ALA A 157 -23.17 -7.26 -5.66
C ALA A 157 -22.10 -6.16 -5.68
N ALA A 158 -22.31 -5.10 -6.46
CA ALA A 158 -21.38 -3.95 -6.47
C ALA A 158 -21.34 -3.27 -5.09
N ASP A 159 -22.50 -3.00 -4.48
CA ASP A 159 -22.59 -2.36 -3.17
C ASP A 159 -21.97 -3.20 -2.03
N THR A 160 -21.96 -4.53 -2.19
CA THR A 160 -21.58 -5.45 -1.11
C THR A 160 -20.18 -6.04 -1.27
N LEU A 161 -19.70 -6.23 -2.50
CA LEU A 161 -18.41 -6.88 -2.77
C LEU A 161 -17.36 -5.96 -3.37
N ALA A 162 -17.76 -4.95 -4.15
CA ALA A 162 -16.83 -4.06 -4.81
C ALA A 162 -16.55 -2.78 -4.02
N GLU A 163 -17.60 -2.12 -3.55
CA GLU A 163 -17.46 -0.85 -2.81
C GLU A 163 -16.73 -1.01 -1.46
N PRO A 164 -17.05 -2.00 -0.59
CA PRO A 164 -16.43 -2.06 0.72
C PRO A 164 -14.89 -2.15 0.68
N PRO A 165 -14.24 -3.05 -0.11
CA PRO A 165 -12.79 -3.07 -0.19
C PRO A 165 -12.19 -1.84 -0.87
N CYS A 166 -12.86 -1.26 -1.87
CA CYS A 166 -12.39 -0.02 -2.51
C CYS A 166 -12.44 1.16 -1.54
N ASN A 167 -13.53 1.30 -0.81
CA ASN A 167 -13.71 2.38 0.15
C ASN A 167 -12.81 2.19 1.38
N GLY A 168 -12.83 1.00 2.00
CA GLY A 168 -12.14 0.72 3.24
C GLY A 168 -10.62 0.66 3.10
N PHE A 169 -10.10 0.00 2.06
CA PHE A 169 -8.64 -0.16 1.91
C PHE A 169 -7.97 0.97 1.14
N TYR A 170 -8.68 1.61 0.18
CA TYR A 170 -8.07 2.58 -0.74
C TYR A 170 -8.68 3.98 -0.69
N ASN A 171 -9.74 4.18 0.10
CA ASN A 171 -10.48 5.44 0.16
C ASN A 171 -10.93 5.90 -1.25
N LEU A 172 -11.42 4.97 -2.06
CA LEU A 172 -11.88 5.18 -3.43
C LEU A 172 -13.25 4.56 -3.65
N ALA A 173 -14.11 5.24 -4.40
CA ALA A 173 -15.32 4.62 -4.93
C ALA A 173 -14.94 3.58 -6.01
N ALA A 174 -15.65 2.44 -6.06
CA ALA A 174 -15.40 1.40 -7.05
C ALA A 174 -15.56 1.87 -8.50
N SER A 175 -16.28 2.98 -8.74
CA SER A 175 -16.36 3.67 -10.02
C SER A 175 -15.05 4.32 -10.48
N ASN A 176 -14.14 4.61 -9.55
CA ASN A 176 -12.85 5.23 -9.81
C ASN A 176 -11.69 4.21 -9.82
N VAL A 177 -11.99 2.93 -9.61
CA VAL A 177 -11.00 1.86 -9.53
C VAL A 177 -11.10 0.98 -10.78
N SER A 178 -9.95 0.71 -11.41
CA SER A 178 -9.85 -0.18 -12.57
C SER A 178 -10.21 -1.61 -12.22
N LEU A 179 -10.92 -2.28 -13.13
CA LEU A 179 -11.19 -3.71 -13.03
C LEU A 179 -9.89 -4.53 -12.97
N ALA A 180 -8.86 -4.17 -13.73
CA ALA A 180 -7.57 -4.86 -13.72
C ALA A 180 -6.92 -4.86 -12.34
N PHE A 181 -6.98 -3.74 -11.62
CA PHE A 181 -6.50 -3.65 -10.25
C PHE A 181 -7.30 -4.54 -9.30
N PHE A 182 -8.62 -4.48 -9.38
CA PHE A 182 -9.51 -5.25 -8.52
C PHE A 182 -9.34 -6.78 -8.72
N LEU A 183 -9.17 -7.22 -9.97
CA LEU A 183 -8.85 -8.60 -10.28
C LEU A 183 -7.48 -9.02 -9.74
N THR A 184 -6.48 -8.13 -9.80
CA THR A 184 -5.16 -8.38 -9.20
C THR A 184 -5.28 -8.53 -7.67
N LEU A 185 -6.04 -7.67 -7.02
CA LEU A 185 -6.33 -7.78 -5.59
C LEU A 185 -7.07 -9.09 -5.27
N GLY A 186 -8.08 -9.44 -6.06
CA GLY A 186 -8.85 -10.68 -5.93
C GLY A 186 -8.00 -11.94 -6.08
N ARG A 187 -7.06 -11.96 -7.04
CA ARG A 187 -6.07 -13.03 -7.18
C ARG A 187 -5.28 -13.21 -5.89
N TYR A 188 -4.66 -12.16 -5.38
CA TYR A 188 -3.86 -12.24 -4.16
C TYR A 188 -4.69 -12.59 -2.93
N GLY A 189 -5.94 -12.17 -2.87
CA GLY A 189 -6.89 -12.57 -1.83
C GLY A 189 -7.26 -14.06 -1.88
N SER A 190 -7.24 -14.68 -3.07
CA SER A 190 -7.53 -16.12 -3.26
C SER A 190 -6.31 -17.02 -3.07
N ASP A 191 -5.08 -16.52 -3.24
CA ASP A 191 -3.84 -17.27 -3.33
C ASP A 191 -3.20 -17.58 -1.97
N GLY A 192 -3.95 -17.73 -0.91
CA GLY A 192 -3.36 -18.27 0.28
C GLY A 192 -3.84 -17.71 1.62
N ASP A 193 -3.01 -17.96 2.64
CA ASP A 193 -3.29 -17.55 4.01
C ASP A 193 -3.04 -16.04 4.20
N THR A 194 -3.78 -15.44 5.08
CA THR A 194 -3.50 -14.09 5.57
C THR A 194 -2.25 -14.11 6.44
N LEU A 195 -1.39 -13.13 6.25
CA LEU A 195 -0.15 -12.95 6.99
C LEU A 195 -0.08 -11.54 7.59
N ALA A 196 0.39 -11.44 8.82
CA ALA A 196 0.64 -10.20 9.54
C ALA A 196 2.09 -10.12 10.02
N PRO A 197 2.68 -8.93 10.21
CA PRO A 197 3.98 -8.80 10.84
C PRO A 197 3.85 -9.07 12.34
N ARG A 198 4.76 -9.86 12.92
CA ARG A 198 4.76 -10.21 14.36
C ARG A 198 4.88 -9.00 15.29
N GLU A 199 5.78 -8.08 14.94
CA GLU A 199 6.12 -6.89 15.73
C GLU A 199 5.84 -5.59 14.95
N GLY A 200 4.90 -5.65 14.00
CA GLY A 200 4.57 -4.55 13.10
C GLY A 200 5.53 -4.40 11.91
N TRP A 201 5.07 -3.65 10.91
CA TRP A 201 5.79 -3.48 9.64
C TRP A 201 7.15 -2.81 9.80
N SER A 202 7.25 -1.80 10.69
CA SER A 202 8.49 -1.04 10.86
C SER A 202 9.62 -1.92 11.42
N ALA A 203 9.31 -2.81 12.35
CA ALA A 203 10.26 -3.77 12.90
C ALA A 203 10.62 -4.85 11.86
N ALA A 204 9.63 -5.38 11.15
CA ALA A 204 9.84 -6.39 10.11
C ALA A 204 10.78 -5.89 9.00
N LEU A 205 10.58 -4.66 8.53
CA LEU A 205 11.44 -4.04 7.52
C LEU A 205 12.86 -3.78 8.06
N GLY A 206 12.96 -3.33 9.32
CA GLY A 206 14.25 -3.15 9.98
C GLY A 206 15.05 -4.45 10.05
N ALA A 207 14.41 -5.55 10.42
CA ALA A 207 15.01 -6.88 10.46
C ALA A 207 15.47 -7.37 9.07
N ALA A 208 14.68 -7.12 8.02
CA ALA A 208 15.01 -7.50 6.64
C ALA A 208 16.28 -6.81 6.12
N LEU A 209 16.59 -5.61 6.58
CA LEU A 209 17.76 -4.84 6.13
C LEU A 209 19.10 -5.48 6.56
N GLY A 210 19.13 -6.20 7.69
CA GLY A 210 20.27 -7.02 8.09
C GLY A 210 21.62 -6.29 8.09
N GLY A 211 21.70 -5.09 8.66
CA GLY A 211 22.95 -4.32 8.79
C GLY A 211 23.20 -3.29 7.66
N VAL A 212 22.21 -3.00 6.81
CA VAL A 212 22.21 -1.81 5.96
C VAL A 212 22.15 -0.57 6.86
N GLU A 213 22.96 0.44 6.57
CA GLU A 213 22.93 1.71 7.27
C GLU A 213 21.61 2.45 6.99
N VAL A 214 20.92 2.91 8.05
CA VAL A 214 19.69 3.69 7.93
C VAL A 214 19.83 5.01 8.68
N VAL A 215 19.80 6.11 7.95
CA VAL A 215 19.80 7.47 8.47
C VAL A 215 18.36 7.93 8.58
N ARG A 216 17.82 7.96 9.80
CA ARG A 216 16.44 8.34 10.11
C ARG A 216 16.31 9.83 10.40
N ASP A 217 15.07 10.31 10.48
CA ASP A 217 14.71 11.72 10.76
C ASP A 217 15.45 12.69 9.81
N THR A 218 15.73 12.23 8.58
CA THR A 218 16.55 12.91 7.62
C THR A 218 15.85 12.94 6.26
N LYS A 219 15.36 14.10 5.87
CA LYS A 219 14.72 14.30 4.58
C LYS A 219 15.77 14.72 3.54
N ALA A 220 15.99 13.88 2.54
CA ALA A 220 16.73 14.28 1.35
C ALA A 220 15.97 15.39 0.62
N THR A 221 16.64 16.48 0.32
CA THR A 221 16.09 17.68 -0.33
C THR A 221 16.66 17.93 -1.69
N GLU A 222 17.85 17.37 -1.98
CA GLU A 222 18.60 17.64 -3.21
C GLU A 222 19.39 16.41 -3.63
N ILE A 223 19.55 16.23 -4.93
CA ILE A 223 20.50 15.29 -5.54
C ILE A 223 21.34 16.09 -6.53
N ASP A 224 22.64 16.00 -6.42
CA ASP A 224 23.56 16.49 -7.43
C ASP A 224 24.13 15.31 -8.22
N VAL A 225 24.38 15.53 -9.50
CA VAL A 225 25.04 14.56 -10.38
C VAL A 225 26.35 15.15 -10.87
N GLU A 226 27.46 14.55 -10.49
CA GLU A 226 28.79 15.01 -10.83
C GLU A 226 29.40 14.13 -11.93
N HIS A 227 29.97 14.77 -12.93
CA HIS A 227 30.71 14.11 -13.99
C HIS A 227 32.21 14.35 -13.77
N SER A 228 32.92 13.31 -13.39
CA SER A 228 34.38 13.38 -13.24
C SER A 228 35.05 13.55 -14.62
N THR A 229 36.21 14.21 -14.64
CA THR A 229 37.10 14.29 -15.82
C THR A 229 37.56 12.91 -16.30
N SER A 230 37.52 11.88 -15.47
CA SER A 230 37.78 10.49 -15.84
C SER A 230 36.58 9.76 -16.51
N GLY A 231 35.45 10.47 -16.72
CA GLY A 231 34.23 9.91 -17.32
C GLY A 231 33.37 9.12 -16.34
N ARG A 232 33.70 9.05 -15.02
CA ARG A 232 32.84 8.47 -13.99
C ARG A 232 31.77 9.48 -13.60
N THR A 233 30.55 9.01 -13.46
CA THR A 233 29.44 9.78 -12.92
C THR A 233 29.17 9.33 -11.50
N SER A 234 28.96 10.26 -10.57
CA SER A 234 28.59 10.03 -9.19
C SER A 234 27.39 10.87 -8.80
N VAL A 235 26.77 10.56 -7.69
CA VAL A 235 25.66 11.32 -7.12
C VAL A 235 26.01 11.77 -5.71
N SER A 236 25.58 12.97 -5.33
CA SER A 236 25.63 13.49 -3.98
C SER A 236 24.22 13.82 -3.53
N VAL A 237 23.73 13.12 -2.50
CA VAL A 237 22.39 13.35 -1.92
C VAL A 237 22.56 14.24 -0.70
N ARG A 238 21.76 15.33 -0.61
CA ARG A 238 21.84 16.27 0.51
C ARG A 238 20.52 16.41 1.26
N ASP A 239 20.62 16.69 2.55
CA ASP A 239 19.51 17.13 3.38
C ASP A 239 19.47 18.68 3.51
N ALA A 240 18.43 19.18 4.18
CA ALA A 240 18.26 20.63 4.41
C ALA A 240 19.33 21.25 5.31
N SER A 241 20.13 20.47 6.05
CA SER A 241 21.26 20.97 6.85
C SER A 241 22.54 21.11 6.05
N GLY A 242 22.56 20.63 4.80
CA GLY A 242 23.74 20.56 3.95
C GLY A 242 24.61 19.33 4.14
N ARG A 243 24.20 18.36 4.98
CA ARG A 243 24.88 17.07 5.08
C ARG A 243 24.72 16.31 3.77
N ALA A 244 25.82 15.78 3.26
CA ALA A 244 25.89 15.09 1.99
C ALA A 244 26.27 13.62 2.14
N TRP A 245 25.75 12.79 1.21
CA TRP A 245 26.09 11.37 1.04
C TRP A 245 26.49 11.14 -0.41
N ASP A 246 27.78 10.95 -0.62
CA ASP A 246 28.35 10.70 -1.95
C ASP A 246 28.30 9.21 -2.29
N ALA A 247 27.89 8.88 -3.50
CA ALA A 247 27.69 7.51 -3.96
C ALA A 247 27.88 7.38 -5.48
N GLU A 248 28.09 6.17 -5.97
CA GLU A 248 28.15 5.88 -7.40
C GLU A 248 26.80 5.96 -8.08
N ALA A 249 25.70 5.71 -7.34
CA ALA A 249 24.35 5.80 -7.86
C ALA A 249 23.31 5.98 -6.73
N ALA A 250 22.09 6.36 -7.09
CA ALA A 250 20.99 6.50 -6.15
C ALA A 250 19.71 5.79 -6.62
N VAL A 251 18.92 5.32 -5.64
CA VAL A 251 17.52 4.90 -5.85
C VAL A 251 16.61 5.91 -5.16
N ILE A 252 15.71 6.54 -5.92
CA ILE A 252 14.66 7.39 -5.36
C ILE A 252 13.43 6.52 -5.14
N ALA A 253 13.18 6.17 -3.88
CA ALA A 253 12.08 5.29 -3.44
C ALA A 253 11.03 6.07 -2.63
N THR A 254 10.76 7.29 -3.02
CA THR A 254 9.77 8.19 -2.44
C THR A 254 8.44 8.13 -3.18
N ASP A 255 7.46 8.92 -2.76
CA ASP A 255 6.27 9.21 -3.57
C ASP A 255 6.64 9.98 -4.85
N PRO A 256 5.76 9.98 -5.88
CA PRO A 256 6.12 10.56 -7.18
C PRO A 256 6.32 12.08 -7.15
N ARG A 257 5.72 12.82 -6.20
CA ARG A 257 5.92 14.27 -6.09
C ARG A 257 7.28 14.61 -5.50
N ALA A 258 7.70 13.87 -4.47
CA ALA A 258 9.05 14.00 -3.91
C ALA A 258 10.10 13.51 -4.92
N ALA A 259 9.83 12.44 -5.66
CA ALA A 259 10.70 11.98 -6.76
C ALA A 259 10.84 13.04 -7.85
N HIS A 260 9.73 13.69 -8.24
CA HIS A 260 9.77 14.82 -9.17
C HIS A 260 10.64 15.96 -8.63
N ALA A 261 10.44 16.38 -7.37
CA ALA A 261 11.18 17.49 -6.79
C ALA A 261 12.70 17.25 -6.79
N LEU A 262 13.13 16.01 -6.54
CA LEU A 262 14.55 15.63 -6.56
C LEU A 262 15.13 15.55 -7.98
N LEU A 263 14.33 15.14 -8.97
CA LEU A 263 14.81 14.92 -10.34
C LEU A 263 14.68 16.13 -11.26
N ALA A 264 13.68 16.98 -11.03
CA ALA A 264 13.37 18.10 -11.94
C ALA A 264 14.57 18.99 -12.29
N PRO A 265 15.52 19.29 -11.36
CA PRO A 265 16.71 20.09 -11.69
C PRO A 265 17.63 19.43 -12.72
N HIS A 266 17.53 18.11 -12.91
CA HIS A 266 18.40 17.33 -13.80
C HIS A 266 17.71 16.89 -15.10
N LEU A 267 16.45 17.26 -15.28
CA LEU A 267 15.66 16.91 -16.45
C LEU A 267 15.47 18.16 -17.35
N PRO A 268 15.35 17.97 -18.66
CA PRO A 268 14.90 19.05 -19.55
C PRO A 268 13.56 19.64 -19.06
N PRO A 269 13.31 20.96 -19.26
CA PRO A 269 12.08 21.61 -18.79
C PRO A 269 10.79 20.98 -19.33
N ASP A 270 10.83 20.35 -20.49
CA ASP A 270 9.74 19.68 -21.18
C ASP A 270 9.81 18.14 -21.07
N ALA A 271 10.60 17.62 -20.13
CA ALA A 271 10.77 16.19 -19.97
C ALA A 271 9.44 15.48 -19.67
N ALA A 272 9.09 14.52 -20.50
CA ALA A 272 7.87 13.72 -20.32
C ALA A 272 7.80 13.03 -18.95
N LEU A 273 8.94 12.61 -18.41
CA LEU A 273 9.03 12.02 -17.08
C LEU A 273 8.62 12.99 -15.97
N ALA A 274 9.09 14.25 -16.04
CA ALA A 274 8.75 15.27 -15.05
C ALA A 274 7.23 15.53 -15.03
N TRP A 275 6.66 15.70 -16.22
CA TRP A 275 5.22 15.85 -16.36
C TRP A 275 4.45 14.63 -15.86
N TRP A 276 4.86 13.42 -16.24
CA TRP A 276 4.21 12.19 -15.83
C TRP A 276 4.22 12.02 -14.28
N LEU A 277 5.35 12.25 -13.61
CA LEU A 277 5.44 12.16 -12.15
C LEU A 277 4.48 13.12 -11.44
N GLN A 278 4.27 14.31 -11.99
CA GLN A 278 3.32 15.29 -11.45
C GLN A 278 1.86 14.91 -11.74
N SER A 279 1.58 14.28 -12.87
CA SER A 279 0.22 13.93 -13.31
C SER A 279 -0.35 12.71 -12.62
N ILE A 280 0.47 11.88 -11.93
CA ILE A 280 0.00 10.68 -11.24
C ILE A 280 -1.06 11.08 -10.19
N PRO A 281 -2.31 10.60 -10.31
CA PRO A 281 -3.32 10.89 -9.31
C PRO A 281 -3.00 10.12 -8.01
N ILE A 282 -3.05 10.84 -6.89
CA ILE A 282 -2.78 10.31 -5.55
C ILE A 282 -3.99 10.58 -4.68
N ARG A 283 -4.42 9.57 -3.95
CA ARG A 283 -5.49 9.69 -2.96
C ARG A 283 -4.90 9.62 -1.56
N GLY A 284 -5.09 10.68 -0.77
CA GLY A 284 -4.78 10.68 0.64
C GLY A 284 -5.74 9.80 1.44
N THR A 285 -5.37 9.49 2.67
CA THR A 285 -6.26 8.77 3.60
C THR A 285 -6.05 9.21 5.04
N LEU A 286 -7.09 9.04 5.85
CA LEU A 286 -7.08 9.24 7.28
C LEU A 286 -7.36 7.93 7.99
N THR A 287 -6.59 7.65 9.03
CA THR A 287 -6.85 6.57 9.96
C THR A 287 -7.14 7.15 11.34
N LEU A 288 -8.33 6.93 11.86
CA LEU A 288 -8.61 7.10 13.29
C LEU A 288 -8.16 5.83 14.00
N ALA A 289 -7.25 5.94 14.96
CA ALA A 289 -6.85 4.87 15.83
C ALA A 289 -7.37 5.12 17.26
N LEU A 290 -8.00 4.11 17.85
CA LEU A 290 -8.52 4.10 19.20
C LEU A 290 -7.78 3.00 19.97
N ALA A 291 -6.98 3.38 20.98
CA ALA A 291 -6.40 2.42 21.92
C ALA A 291 -7.46 2.04 22.96
N LEU A 292 -7.49 0.78 23.33
CA LEU A 292 -8.48 0.20 24.26
C LEU A 292 -7.76 -0.43 25.46
N ASP A 293 -8.37 -0.35 26.64
CA ASP A 293 -7.91 -1.04 27.85
C ASP A 293 -8.42 -2.50 27.95
N ALA A 294 -9.20 -2.94 26.98
CA ALA A 294 -9.70 -4.30 26.84
C ALA A 294 -9.58 -4.76 25.39
N THR A 295 -9.58 -6.05 25.19
CA THR A 295 -9.64 -6.66 23.87
C THR A 295 -11.10 -6.91 23.51
N PRO A 296 -11.65 -6.32 22.44
CA PRO A 296 -12.99 -6.62 21.97
C PRO A 296 -13.14 -8.10 21.63
N PRO A 297 -14.34 -8.70 21.76
CA PRO A 297 -14.60 -10.04 21.26
C PRO A 297 -14.24 -10.12 19.77
N HIS A 298 -13.36 -11.05 19.41
CA HIS A 298 -12.84 -11.18 18.03
C HIS A 298 -13.75 -12.09 17.20
N ASP A 299 -14.86 -11.57 16.73
CA ASP A 299 -15.67 -12.22 15.70
C ASP A 299 -15.22 -11.80 14.29
N ALA A 300 -14.43 -10.72 14.18
CA ALA A 300 -13.92 -10.21 12.91
C ALA A 300 -12.61 -9.41 13.08
N PHE A 301 -11.77 -9.47 12.05
CA PHE A 301 -10.66 -8.54 11.85
C PHE A 301 -11.17 -7.24 11.22
N GLY A 302 -11.79 -7.34 10.02
CA GLY A 302 -12.37 -6.22 9.29
C GLY A 302 -13.88 -6.14 9.45
N VAL A 303 -14.40 -4.96 9.80
CA VAL A 303 -15.83 -4.68 9.84
C VAL A 303 -16.12 -3.60 8.82
N PHE A 304 -16.75 -3.98 7.71
CA PHE A 304 -17.07 -3.10 6.60
C PHE A 304 -18.53 -2.68 6.65
N GLN A 305 -18.79 -1.40 6.48
CA GLN A 305 -20.15 -0.89 6.36
C GLN A 305 -20.65 -1.06 4.92
N ASP A 306 -21.91 -1.50 4.77
CA ASP A 306 -22.61 -1.44 3.48
C ASP A 306 -22.61 0.01 2.97
N VAL A 307 -22.23 0.22 1.72
CA VAL A 307 -22.03 1.56 1.14
C VAL A 307 -23.28 2.45 1.24
N ARG A 308 -24.48 1.87 1.28
CA ARG A 308 -25.75 2.62 1.38
C ARG A 308 -25.98 3.18 2.78
N ALA A 309 -25.39 2.56 3.81
CA ALA A 309 -25.48 2.97 5.21
C ALA A 309 -24.26 3.80 5.64
N ALA A 310 -23.09 3.61 5.02
CA ALA A 310 -21.86 4.31 5.32
C ALA A 310 -21.97 5.80 4.99
N LYS A 311 -21.92 6.65 6.00
CA LYS A 311 -21.92 8.12 5.82
C LYS A 311 -20.52 8.68 6.03
N ILE A 312 -19.91 8.35 7.16
CA ILE A 312 -18.60 8.86 7.59
C ILE A 312 -17.56 7.75 7.59
N VAL A 313 -17.87 6.59 8.20
CA VAL A 313 -16.92 5.48 8.36
C VAL A 313 -17.23 4.39 7.33
N SER A 314 -16.23 4.01 6.54
CA SER A 314 -16.32 2.93 5.55
C SER A 314 -16.03 1.56 6.15
N ALA A 315 -15.06 1.50 7.04
CA ALA A 315 -14.60 0.25 7.66
C ALA A 315 -13.88 0.52 8.97
N CYS A 316 -13.91 -0.50 9.84
CA CYS A 316 -13.08 -0.62 11.04
C CYS A 316 -12.24 -1.89 10.96
N VAL A 317 -11.11 -1.90 11.67
CA VAL A 317 -10.27 -3.07 11.90
C VAL A 317 -10.04 -3.22 13.40
N VAL A 318 -10.28 -4.40 13.94
CA VAL A 318 -9.84 -4.79 15.28
C VAL A 318 -8.42 -5.30 15.15
N HIS A 319 -7.45 -4.50 15.61
CA HIS A 319 -6.05 -4.70 15.26
C HIS A 319 -5.50 -6.03 15.78
N GLY A 320 -5.79 -6.39 17.01
CA GLY A 320 -5.33 -7.65 17.63
C GLY A 320 -5.91 -8.90 16.98
N ALA A 321 -7.07 -8.79 16.29
CA ALA A 321 -7.68 -9.94 15.63
C ALA A 321 -6.87 -10.53 14.46
N LYS A 322 -5.84 -9.83 13.97
CA LYS A 322 -4.92 -10.36 12.97
C LYS A 322 -3.81 -11.25 13.55
N HIS A 323 -3.63 -11.25 14.87
CA HIS A 323 -2.62 -12.04 15.57
C HIS A 323 -3.23 -13.29 16.20
N ALA A 324 -2.44 -14.36 16.29
CA ALA A 324 -2.90 -15.60 16.93
C ALA A 324 -2.96 -15.52 18.46
N ALA A 325 -2.14 -14.64 19.05
CA ALA A 325 -2.12 -14.40 20.50
C ALA A 325 -2.98 -13.18 20.84
N HIS A 326 -3.79 -13.31 21.89
CA HIS A 326 -4.61 -12.21 22.38
C HIS A 326 -3.87 -11.48 23.49
N GLU A 327 -3.71 -10.17 23.34
CA GLU A 327 -3.23 -9.30 24.38
C GLU A 327 -4.39 -8.80 25.25
N THR A 328 -4.10 -8.26 26.44
CA THR A 328 -5.12 -7.70 27.34
C THR A 328 -5.61 -6.32 26.89
N ARG A 329 -4.88 -5.68 26.01
CA ARG A 329 -5.19 -4.37 25.39
C ARG A 329 -5.17 -4.50 23.89
N ASP A 330 -5.96 -3.70 23.20
CA ASP A 330 -6.08 -3.74 21.73
C ASP A 330 -6.28 -2.34 21.16
N ALA A 331 -6.45 -2.27 19.87
CA ALA A 331 -6.83 -1.05 19.16
C ALA A 331 -7.86 -1.31 18.06
N VAL A 332 -8.70 -0.32 17.84
CA VAL A 332 -9.57 -0.26 16.67
C VAL A 332 -9.10 0.86 15.75
N LEU A 333 -8.92 0.53 14.48
CA LEU A 333 -8.62 1.51 13.45
C LEU A 333 -9.83 1.68 12.54
N ALA A 334 -10.12 2.92 12.15
CA ALA A 334 -11.26 3.24 11.31
C ALA A 334 -10.88 4.18 10.16
N TRP A 335 -11.53 4.03 9.02
CA TRP A 335 -11.31 4.83 7.82
C TRP A 335 -12.56 5.53 7.36
N LEU A 336 -12.39 6.74 6.81
CA LEU A 336 -13.46 7.53 6.24
C LEU A 336 -13.99 6.91 4.94
N THR A 337 -15.26 7.16 4.64
CA THR A 337 -15.76 6.99 3.28
C THR A 337 -15.06 7.99 2.34
N PRO A 338 -14.99 7.73 1.02
CA PRO A 338 -14.42 8.69 0.08
C PRO A 338 -15.06 10.08 0.16
N ALA A 339 -16.38 10.15 0.30
CA ALA A 339 -17.11 11.41 0.41
C ALA A 339 -16.82 12.16 1.72
N ALA A 340 -16.74 11.45 2.84
CA ALA A 340 -16.37 12.04 4.13
C ALA A 340 -14.92 12.53 4.14
N TYR A 341 -14.01 11.80 3.49
CA TYR A 341 -12.63 12.26 3.34
C TYR A 341 -12.57 13.59 2.58
N ASP A 342 -13.30 13.73 1.48
CA ASP A 342 -13.30 14.96 0.68
C ASP A 342 -13.73 16.21 1.48
N THR A 343 -14.51 16.01 2.53
CA THR A 343 -15.02 17.10 3.39
C THR A 343 -14.22 17.30 4.69
N LEU A 344 -13.60 16.23 5.21
CA LEU A 344 -13.02 16.24 6.57
C LEU A 344 -11.49 16.15 6.59
N HIS A 345 -10.79 15.91 5.46
CA HIS A 345 -9.35 15.65 5.49
C HIS A 345 -8.53 16.83 6.05
N GLU A 346 -9.00 18.06 5.92
CA GLU A 346 -8.35 19.27 6.49
C GLU A 346 -8.87 19.64 7.89
N ALA A 347 -9.93 18.98 8.37
CA ALA A 347 -10.51 19.29 9.68
C ALA A 347 -9.54 18.98 10.83
N SER A 348 -9.77 19.59 12.02
CA SER A 348 -8.97 19.26 13.20
C SER A 348 -9.14 17.81 13.62
N SER A 349 -8.16 17.26 14.34
CA SER A 349 -8.23 15.87 14.81
C SER A 349 -9.43 15.64 15.73
N GLU A 350 -9.77 16.61 16.57
CA GLU A 350 -10.94 16.57 17.45
C GLU A 350 -12.25 16.52 16.66
N SER A 351 -12.36 17.32 15.59
CA SER A 351 -13.50 17.30 14.69
C SER A 351 -13.65 15.97 13.99
N ILE A 352 -12.55 15.39 13.48
CA ILE A 352 -12.56 14.07 12.83
C ILE A 352 -13.02 12.99 13.82
N VAL A 353 -12.47 12.96 15.03
CA VAL A 353 -12.87 12.00 16.08
C VAL A 353 -14.37 12.13 16.36
N SER A 354 -14.88 13.36 16.56
CA SER A 354 -16.28 13.60 16.89
C SER A 354 -17.26 13.13 15.80
N HIS A 355 -16.84 13.21 14.52
CA HIS A 355 -17.65 12.74 13.40
C HIS A 355 -17.57 11.21 13.22
N MET A 356 -16.40 10.61 13.43
CA MET A 356 -16.20 9.18 13.19
C MET A 356 -16.70 8.30 14.34
N LEU A 357 -16.49 8.71 15.59
CA LEU A 357 -16.71 7.88 16.77
C LEU A 357 -18.13 7.30 16.86
N PRO A 358 -19.21 8.04 16.60
CA PRO A 358 -20.56 7.47 16.66
C PRO A 358 -20.79 6.30 15.68
N GLU A 359 -20.18 6.35 14.49
CA GLU A 359 -20.30 5.25 13.53
C GLU A 359 -19.35 4.09 13.85
N VAL A 360 -18.18 4.37 14.44
CA VAL A 360 -17.28 3.32 14.95
C VAL A 360 -17.97 2.52 16.05
N GLU A 361 -18.69 3.18 16.98
CA GLU A 361 -19.46 2.53 18.05
C GLU A 361 -20.64 1.69 17.53
N VAL A 362 -21.16 1.98 16.34
CA VAL A 362 -22.16 1.13 15.68
C VAL A 362 -21.51 -0.12 15.07
N LEU A 363 -20.33 0.04 14.46
CA LEU A 363 -19.63 -1.06 13.79
C LEU A 363 -18.94 -2.02 14.78
N VAL A 364 -18.36 -1.44 15.85
CA VAL A 364 -17.66 -2.15 16.92
C VAL A 364 -18.17 -1.62 18.27
N PRO A 365 -19.35 -2.07 18.74
CA PRO A 365 -19.99 -1.52 19.94
C PRO A 365 -19.14 -1.63 21.20
N GLU A 366 -18.24 -2.60 21.23
CA GLU A 366 -17.35 -2.89 22.36
C GLU A 366 -16.35 -1.78 22.66
N VAL A 367 -16.12 -0.84 21.72
CA VAL A 367 -15.17 0.26 21.95
C VAL A 367 -15.69 1.31 22.95
N ARG A 368 -17.01 1.43 23.11
CA ARG A 368 -17.69 2.56 23.81
C ARG A 368 -17.12 2.89 25.17
N ASP A 369 -16.88 1.88 26.00
CA ASP A 369 -16.48 2.07 27.41
C ASP A 369 -14.98 1.78 27.64
N HIS A 370 -14.23 1.48 26.57
CA HIS A 370 -12.85 0.99 26.66
C HIS A 370 -11.81 1.90 26.02
N ILE A 371 -12.19 3.02 25.40
CA ILE A 371 -11.26 3.92 24.74
C ILE A 371 -10.41 4.66 25.77
N THR A 372 -9.09 4.43 25.73
CA THR A 372 -8.12 5.16 26.57
C THR A 372 -7.48 6.32 25.81
N ARG A 373 -7.31 6.18 24.49
CA ARG A 373 -6.70 7.19 23.65
C ARG A 373 -7.24 7.15 22.22
N ALA A 374 -7.42 8.34 21.64
CA ALA A 374 -7.74 8.50 20.22
C ALA A 374 -6.63 9.30 19.52
N ARG A 375 -6.26 8.91 18.31
CA ARG A 375 -5.31 9.64 17.45
C ARG A 375 -5.71 9.54 15.99
N VAL A 376 -5.58 10.65 15.25
CA VAL A 376 -5.79 10.71 13.81
C VAL A 376 -4.45 10.72 13.11
N TYR A 377 -4.24 9.76 12.20
CA TYR A 377 -3.06 9.66 11.33
C TYR A 377 -3.44 10.09 9.92
N ARG A 378 -2.64 10.99 9.34
CA ARG A 378 -2.80 11.47 7.98
C ARG A 378 -1.71 10.91 7.08
N PHE A 379 -2.11 10.39 5.93
CA PHE A 379 -1.23 9.92 4.87
C PHE A 379 -1.37 10.84 3.65
N GLU A 380 -0.54 11.86 3.63
CA GLU A 380 -0.42 12.81 2.53
C GLU A 380 1.07 13.04 2.19
N PRO A 381 1.47 12.75 0.95
CA PRO A 381 0.68 12.09 -0.09
C PRO A 381 0.32 10.65 0.29
N GLY A 382 -0.86 10.20 -0.17
CA GLY A 382 -1.35 8.86 0.10
C GLY A 382 -0.95 7.84 -0.97
N SER A 383 -1.91 7.07 -1.47
CA SER A 383 -1.66 6.01 -2.46
C SER A 383 -1.95 6.47 -3.89
N PRO A 384 -1.16 6.01 -4.88
CA PRO A 384 -1.49 6.19 -6.28
C PRO A 384 -2.85 5.55 -6.59
N VAL A 385 -3.68 6.28 -7.33
CA VAL A 385 -5.00 5.80 -7.72
C VAL A 385 -4.87 4.81 -8.88
N PRO A 386 -5.41 3.58 -8.77
CA PRO A 386 -5.47 2.63 -9.88
C PRO A 386 -6.69 2.91 -10.75
N PHE A 387 -6.70 4.04 -11.45
CA PHE A 387 -7.79 4.48 -12.32
C PHE A 387 -7.91 3.62 -13.58
N VAL A 388 -9.02 3.73 -14.31
CA VAL A 388 -9.20 3.05 -15.61
C VAL A 388 -8.16 3.58 -16.61
N GLY A 389 -7.32 2.70 -17.15
CA GLY A 389 -6.17 3.04 -18.00
C GLY A 389 -4.81 3.04 -17.26
N TYR A 390 -4.80 2.81 -15.93
CA TYR A 390 -3.56 2.88 -15.14
C TYR A 390 -2.49 1.87 -15.58
N VAL A 391 -2.87 0.72 -16.13
CA VAL A 391 -1.90 -0.31 -16.59
C VAL A 391 -1.04 0.26 -17.71
N SER A 392 -1.66 0.86 -18.73
CA SER A 392 -0.95 1.50 -19.85
C SER A 392 -0.13 2.70 -19.38
N ASP A 393 -0.68 3.50 -18.46
CA ASP A 393 0.02 4.64 -17.85
C ASP A 393 1.28 4.20 -17.11
N ARG A 394 1.22 3.12 -16.31
CA ARG A 394 2.39 2.58 -15.59
C ARG A 394 3.43 1.98 -16.52
N ILE A 395 3.01 1.32 -17.61
CA ILE A 395 3.93 0.84 -18.64
C ILE A 395 4.68 2.01 -19.26
N HIS A 396 3.98 3.07 -19.62
CA HIS A 396 4.58 4.30 -20.14
C HIS A 396 5.54 4.93 -19.14
N GLY A 397 5.11 5.14 -17.89
CA GLY A 397 5.93 5.72 -16.83
C GLY A 397 7.21 4.93 -16.55
N ARG A 398 7.15 3.59 -16.54
CA ARG A 398 8.36 2.75 -16.43
C ARG A 398 9.31 2.94 -17.61
N ALA A 399 8.78 3.06 -18.81
CA ALA A 399 9.62 3.33 -19.98
C ALA A 399 10.35 4.68 -19.84
N LEU A 400 9.65 5.72 -19.40
CA LEU A 400 10.24 7.03 -19.12
C LEU A 400 11.28 6.96 -18.00
N ALA A 401 10.98 6.29 -16.89
CA ALA A 401 11.90 6.12 -15.77
C ALA A 401 13.16 5.34 -16.17
N ASN A 402 13.02 4.32 -17.02
CA ASN A 402 14.14 3.55 -17.53
C ASN A 402 14.99 4.29 -18.57
N ALA A 403 14.46 5.34 -19.17
CA ALA A 403 15.19 6.19 -20.11
C ALA A 403 16.09 7.26 -19.45
N ILE A 404 16.05 7.39 -18.11
CA ILE A 404 16.93 8.31 -17.38
C ILE A 404 18.40 7.94 -17.66
N ALA A 405 19.16 8.90 -18.19
CA ALA A 405 20.58 8.70 -18.52
C ALA A 405 21.53 8.94 -17.33
N LEU A 406 20.99 9.14 -16.13
CA LEU A 406 21.72 9.38 -14.89
C LEU A 406 21.92 8.07 -14.10
N PRO A 407 22.89 7.99 -13.17
CA PRO A 407 23.04 6.85 -12.27
C PRO A 407 21.97 6.87 -11.15
N ILE A 408 20.72 7.03 -11.57
CA ILE A 408 19.56 7.14 -10.71
C ILE A 408 18.48 6.18 -11.22
N ALA A 409 17.85 5.46 -10.31
CA ALA A 409 16.66 4.67 -10.59
C ALA A 409 15.49 5.11 -9.70
N LEU A 410 14.26 5.01 -10.23
CA LEU A 410 13.04 5.23 -9.47
C LEU A 410 12.49 3.92 -8.94
N ALA A 411 11.95 3.95 -7.72
CA ALA A 411 11.21 2.84 -7.13
C ALA A 411 9.93 3.34 -6.44
N GLY A 412 8.86 2.57 -6.51
CA GLY A 412 7.59 2.90 -5.89
C GLY A 412 6.43 2.16 -6.56
N ASP A 413 5.36 1.96 -5.84
CA ASP A 413 4.15 1.30 -6.33
C ASP A 413 3.41 2.10 -7.41
N TYR A 414 3.74 3.37 -7.58
CA TYR A 414 3.27 4.20 -8.69
C TYR A 414 3.86 3.78 -10.05
N LEU A 415 4.92 3.00 -10.07
CA LEU A 415 5.51 2.38 -11.27
C LEU A 415 4.91 1.00 -11.58
N THR A 416 4.17 0.42 -10.65
CA THR A 416 3.64 -0.94 -10.69
C THR A 416 2.15 -0.95 -10.29
N THR A 417 1.70 -1.93 -9.56
CA THR A 417 0.38 -1.95 -8.95
C THR A 417 0.47 -1.36 -7.53
N PRO A 418 -0.44 -0.49 -7.10
CA PRO A 418 -0.40 0.15 -5.77
C PRO A 418 -0.75 -0.82 -4.65
N LEU A 419 0.11 -1.81 -4.47
CA LEU A 419 0.13 -2.84 -3.44
C LEU A 419 1.53 -2.92 -2.81
N ILE A 420 1.65 -3.47 -1.61
CA ILE A 420 2.96 -3.78 -0.99
C ILE A 420 3.81 -4.63 -1.93
N GLU A 421 3.23 -5.68 -2.52
CA GLU A 421 3.90 -6.57 -3.48
C GLU A 421 4.41 -5.81 -4.72
N GLY A 422 3.64 -4.83 -5.21
CA GLY A 422 4.05 -3.96 -6.31
C GLY A 422 5.22 -3.05 -5.92
N ALA A 423 5.19 -2.50 -4.71
CA ALA A 423 6.29 -1.68 -4.18
C ALA A 423 7.60 -2.50 -4.08
N VAL A 424 7.53 -3.73 -3.54
CA VAL A 424 8.68 -4.63 -3.48
C VAL A 424 9.23 -4.94 -4.87
N ALA A 425 8.34 -5.33 -5.81
CA ALA A 425 8.73 -5.60 -7.20
C ALA A 425 9.42 -4.40 -7.86
N SER A 426 8.92 -3.19 -7.61
CA SER A 426 9.53 -1.96 -8.13
C SER A 426 10.92 -1.70 -7.54
N GLY A 427 11.11 -1.96 -6.24
CA GLY A 427 12.42 -1.85 -5.58
C GLY A 427 13.44 -2.83 -6.16
N GLU A 428 13.06 -4.08 -6.40
CA GLU A 428 13.92 -5.09 -7.04
C GLU A 428 14.30 -4.70 -8.47
N GLN A 429 13.36 -4.13 -9.24
CA GLN A 429 13.61 -3.64 -10.60
C GLN A 429 14.60 -2.46 -10.58
N ALA A 430 14.43 -1.52 -9.66
CA ALA A 430 15.35 -0.40 -9.48
C ALA A 430 16.76 -0.88 -9.10
N ALA A 431 16.85 -1.86 -8.19
CA ALA A 431 18.13 -2.47 -7.81
C ALA A 431 18.83 -3.14 -9.01
N ALA A 432 18.10 -3.90 -9.82
CA ALA A 432 18.63 -4.53 -11.02
C ALA A 432 19.17 -3.49 -12.02
N ARG A 433 18.44 -2.39 -12.22
CA ARG A 433 18.89 -1.29 -13.08
C ARG A 433 20.17 -0.63 -12.54
N ILE A 434 20.24 -0.30 -11.26
CA ILE A 434 21.44 0.27 -10.65
C ILE A 434 22.61 -0.69 -10.77
N ALA A 435 22.41 -1.98 -10.52
CA ALA A 435 23.46 -2.99 -10.66
C ALA A 435 24.06 -3.00 -12.09
N GLN A 436 23.22 -2.88 -13.13
CA GLN A 436 23.68 -2.75 -14.51
C GLN A 436 24.49 -1.46 -14.74
N ILE A 437 24.05 -0.32 -14.19
CA ILE A 437 24.74 0.98 -14.35
C ILE A 437 26.12 0.97 -13.72
N VAL A 438 26.26 0.38 -12.51
CA VAL A 438 27.53 0.41 -11.76
C VAL A 438 28.36 -0.88 -11.90
N GLY A 439 27.90 -1.83 -12.73
CA GLY A 439 28.64 -3.07 -13.03
C GLY A 439 28.69 -4.06 -11.86
N LEU A 440 27.62 -4.14 -11.06
CA LEU A 440 27.43 -5.21 -10.05
C LEU A 440 26.86 -6.45 -10.71
N GLY A 441 27.40 -7.62 -10.37
CA GLY A 441 26.97 -8.91 -10.89
C GLY A 441 25.63 -9.42 -10.30
#